data_582615e277fd431a30951a4b7996a1d1
#
_entry.id   582615e277fd431a30951a4b7996a1d1
#
_cell.length_a   1.000
_cell.length_b   1.000
_cell.length_c   1.000
_cell.angle_alpha   90.00
_cell.angle_beta   90.00
_cell.angle_gamma   90.00
#
_symmetry.space_group_name_H-M   'P 1'
#
loop_
_entity.id
_entity.type
_entity.pdbx_description
1 polymer ?
#
loop_
_entity_poly.entity_id
_entity_poly.type
_entity_poly.pdbx_seq_one_letter_code
_entity_poly.pdbx_strand_id
1 'polypeptide(L)'
;MMKKNLKYLLALLCIIVLLLCTGCSSDSAAPQPISITVWTYYNGTLLESFNTLVKTFNETVGKEKGIIVEAYSQGSVNELEASVMQSAEGKVGAAAMPNIFSAYADTAYALDKLGLVVDVSRYLTADERAAYVDNYLTEGDFGQTGSIKIFPVAKSTELLFLNETDWQPFAEATGTQESEMLTIEGLLAVAERYYNWTDAQTATPDDGKALFGRDAMANYLLIGAQELGCTIFEVDGDGRLTLHFDRDIIRKLWDSYYVPFIKGYFSAAGRFRSDDIKTGNLLCYVGSSSSGTF
;
A
#
# COMPACT_ATOMS: atom_id res chain seq x y z
N MET A 1 -3.42 -82.84 -34.20
CA MET A 1 -2.99 -81.62 -34.90
C MET A 1 -3.56 -80.31 -34.28
N MET A 2 -4.85 -80.37 -33.89
CA MET A 2 -5.54 -79.14 -33.32
C MET A 2 -4.93 -78.55 -32.04
N LYS A 3 -4.46 -79.34 -31.08
CA LYS A 3 -3.91 -78.87 -29.82
C LYS A 3 -2.56 -78.10 -29.96
N LYS A 4 -1.82 -78.32 -31.03
CA LYS A 4 -0.52 -77.63 -31.27
C LYS A 4 -0.74 -76.23 -31.86
N ASN A 5 -1.74 -76.12 -32.74
CA ASN A 5 -2.07 -74.82 -33.35
C ASN A 5 -2.75 -73.88 -32.37
N LEU A 6 -3.46 -74.35 -31.36
CA LEU A 6 -4.11 -73.59 -30.33
C LEU A 6 -3.03 -72.82 -29.40
N LYS A 7 -1.92 -73.59 -29.14
CA LYS A 7 -0.80 -72.93 -28.36
C LYS A 7 -0.10 -71.79 -29.10
N TYR A 8 0.07 -71.93 -30.42
CA TYR A 8 0.64 -70.85 -31.24
C TYR A 8 -0.33 -69.69 -31.39
N LEU A 9 -1.62 -69.92 -31.47
CA LEU A 9 -2.66 -68.92 -31.52
C LEU A 9 -2.67 -68.07 -30.17
N LEU A 10 -2.59 -68.78 -29.04
CA LEU A 10 -2.54 -68.15 -27.72
C LEU A 10 -1.26 -67.34 -27.52
N ALA A 11 -0.11 -67.85 -27.97
CA ALA A 11 1.18 -67.13 -27.91
C ALA A 11 1.14 -65.90 -28.80
N LEU A 12 0.56 -65.96 -29.99
CA LEU A 12 0.40 -64.83 -30.88
C LEU A 12 -0.53 -63.74 -30.27
N LEU A 13 -1.62 -64.15 -29.64
CA LEU A 13 -2.57 -63.29 -28.96
C LEU A 13 -1.87 -62.57 -27.76
N CYS A 14 -1.07 -63.27 -26.98
CA CYS A 14 -0.28 -62.68 -25.88
C CYS A 14 0.75 -61.67 -26.38
N ILE A 15 1.40 -61.91 -27.51
CA ILE A 15 2.34 -61.03 -28.14
C ILE A 15 1.64 -59.74 -28.64
N ILE A 16 0.45 -59.86 -29.22
CA ILE A 16 -0.37 -58.74 -29.68
C ILE A 16 -0.83 -57.89 -28.49
N VAL A 17 -1.25 -58.52 -27.39
CA VAL A 17 -1.64 -57.82 -26.15
C VAL A 17 -0.45 -57.10 -25.52
N LEU A 18 0.73 -57.72 -25.50
CA LEU A 18 1.97 -57.09 -25.03
C LEU A 18 2.38 -55.88 -25.89
N LEU A 19 2.23 -55.98 -27.22
CA LEU A 19 2.51 -54.88 -28.14
C LEU A 19 1.48 -53.73 -28.01
N LEU A 20 0.24 -54.02 -27.65
CA LEU A 20 -0.78 -53.00 -27.36
C LEU A 20 -0.58 -52.34 -26.01
N CYS A 21 0.04 -53.00 -25.04
CA CYS A 21 0.36 -52.43 -23.74
C CYS A 21 1.62 -51.53 -23.75
N THR A 22 2.49 -51.61 -24.77
CA THR A 22 3.67 -50.74 -24.92
C THR A 22 3.36 -49.39 -25.57
N GLY A 23 2.09 -49.16 -25.95
CA GLY A 23 1.60 -47.89 -26.48
C GLY A 23 1.26 -46.83 -25.42
N CYS A 24 1.71 -46.95 -24.14
CA CYS A 24 1.73 -45.85 -23.24
C CYS A 24 2.82 -44.90 -23.74
N SER A 25 2.45 -43.98 -24.67
CA SER A 25 3.16 -42.76 -24.87
C SER A 25 3.41 -42.16 -23.49
N SER A 26 4.67 -41.93 -23.16
CA SER A 26 5.02 -41.00 -22.12
C SER A 26 4.37 -39.69 -22.54
N ASP A 27 3.14 -39.43 -22.08
CA ASP A 27 2.66 -38.09 -21.94
C ASP A 27 3.75 -37.41 -21.08
N SER A 28 4.61 -36.67 -21.73
CA SER A 28 5.39 -35.66 -21.03
C SER A 28 4.35 -34.77 -20.37
N ALA A 29 4.09 -35.03 -19.10
CA ALA A 29 3.18 -34.19 -18.32
C ALA A 29 3.56 -32.74 -18.62
N ALA A 30 2.61 -32.00 -19.20
CA ALA A 30 2.85 -30.60 -19.45
C ALA A 30 3.42 -29.98 -18.14
N PRO A 31 4.50 -29.21 -18.20
CA PRO A 31 5.11 -28.68 -16.99
C PRO A 31 4.01 -28.01 -16.16
N GLN A 32 3.90 -28.39 -14.90
CA GLN A 32 2.92 -27.80 -13.98
C GLN A 32 3.16 -26.30 -13.96
N PRO A 33 2.10 -25.49 -14.09
CA PRO A 33 2.27 -24.04 -14.06
C PRO A 33 2.84 -23.61 -12.69
N ILE A 34 3.71 -22.60 -12.73
CA ILE A 34 4.24 -21.97 -11.51
C ILE A 34 3.14 -21.08 -10.95
N SER A 35 2.69 -21.34 -9.71
CA SER A 35 1.76 -20.47 -9.01
C SER A 35 2.51 -19.38 -8.25
N ILE A 36 2.08 -18.12 -8.43
CA ILE A 36 2.59 -16.94 -7.74
C ILE A 36 1.47 -16.32 -6.92
N THR A 37 1.62 -16.30 -5.60
CA THR A 37 0.67 -15.70 -4.68
C THR A 37 1.02 -14.22 -4.45
N VAL A 38 0.02 -13.34 -4.62
CA VAL A 38 0.15 -11.89 -4.41
C VAL A 38 -0.82 -11.43 -3.33
N TRP A 39 -0.31 -10.78 -2.29
CA TRP A 39 -1.14 -10.17 -1.24
C TRP A 39 -1.15 -8.66 -1.36
N THR A 40 -2.35 -8.09 -1.29
CA THR A 40 -2.58 -6.65 -1.34
C THR A 40 -3.52 -6.20 -0.22
N TYR A 41 -3.66 -4.89 -0.05
CA TYR A 41 -4.69 -4.27 0.81
C TYR A 41 -5.81 -3.63 -0.01
N TYR A 42 -5.85 -3.89 -1.32
CA TYR A 42 -6.82 -3.26 -2.22
C TYR A 42 -8.25 -3.69 -1.91
N ASN A 43 -9.17 -2.73 -1.98
CA ASN A 43 -10.59 -2.93 -1.73
C ASN A 43 -11.43 -2.21 -2.80
N GLY A 44 -12.72 -2.52 -2.88
CA GLY A 44 -13.66 -1.87 -3.79
C GLY A 44 -13.17 -1.87 -5.24
N THR A 45 -13.32 -0.75 -5.92
CA THR A 45 -12.98 -0.57 -7.35
C THR A 45 -11.50 -0.83 -7.66
N LEU A 46 -10.60 -0.50 -6.72
CA LEU A 46 -9.17 -0.77 -6.90
C LEU A 46 -8.88 -2.29 -6.93
N LEU A 47 -9.54 -3.06 -6.06
CA LEU A 47 -9.44 -4.52 -6.06
C LEU A 47 -10.00 -5.12 -7.35
N GLU A 48 -11.14 -4.63 -7.84
CA GLU A 48 -11.75 -5.07 -9.11
C GLU A 48 -10.80 -4.82 -10.28
N SER A 49 -10.20 -3.62 -10.33
CA SER A 49 -9.23 -3.25 -11.37
C SER A 49 -7.99 -4.15 -11.32
N PHE A 50 -7.45 -4.39 -10.12
CA PHE A 50 -6.30 -5.26 -9.93
C PHE A 50 -6.61 -6.71 -10.33
N ASN A 51 -7.76 -7.26 -9.95
CA ASN A 51 -8.19 -8.59 -10.35
C ASN A 51 -8.36 -8.71 -11.87
N THR A 52 -8.78 -7.65 -12.54
CA THR A 52 -8.85 -7.59 -14.00
C THR A 52 -7.46 -7.68 -14.64
N LEU A 53 -6.46 -6.98 -14.08
CA LEU A 53 -5.07 -7.07 -14.52
C LEU A 53 -4.50 -8.48 -14.32
N VAL A 54 -4.73 -9.09 -13.15
CA VAL A 54 -4.31 -10.46 -12.86
C VAL A 54 -4.94 -11.45 -13.83
N LYS A 55 -6.24 -11.33 -14.09
CA LYS A 55 -6.93 -12.17 -15.08
C LYS A 55 -6.30 -12.01 -16.47
N THR A 56 -6.09 -10.78 -16.92
CA THR A 56 -5.47 -10.48 -18.21
C THR A 56 -4.07 -11.11 -18.30
N PHE A 57 -3.26 -10.96 -17.26
CA PHE A 57 -1.94 -11.60 -17.19
C PHE A 57 -2.05 -13.14 -17.33
N ASN A 58 -2.92 -13.78 -16.55
CA ASN A 58 -3.10 -15.23 -16.58
C ASN A 58 -3.58 -15.75 -17.93
N GLU A 59 -4.42 -14.97 -18.62
CA GLU A 59 -4.96 -15.36 -19.94
C GLU A 59 -3.96 -15.11 -21.09
N THR A 60 -2.96 -14.28 -20.90
CA THR A 60 -1.96 -13.86 -21.91
C THR A 60 -0.56 -14.33 -21.55
N VAL A 61 0.24 -13.47 -20.95
CA VAL A 61 1.66 -13.72 -20.62
C VAL A 61 1.81 -14.94 -19.69
N GLY A 62 0.96 -15.05 -18.68
CA GLY A 62 0.98 -16.15 -17.73
C GLY A 62 0.75 -17.48 -18.42
N LYS A 63 -0.24 -17.56 -19.31
CA LYS A 63 -0.52 -18.75 -20.12
C LYS A 63 0.65 -19.13 -21.01
N GLU A 64 1.27 -18.16 -21.67
CA GLU A 64 2.44 -18.37 -22.53
C GLU A 64 3.65 -18.91 -21.75
N LYS A 65 3.87 -18.34 -20.55
CA LYS A 65 5.03 -18.67 -19.72
C LYS A 65 4.80 -19.80 -18.72
N GLY A 66 3.60 -20.36 -18.66
CA GLY A 66 3.25 -21.37 -17.67
C GLY A 66 3.22 -20.82 -16.23
N ILE A 67 2.76 -19.57 -16.05
CA ILE A 67 2.67 -18.89 -14.76
C ILE A 67 1.21 -18.57 -14.46
N ILE A 68 0.76 -18.85 -13.24
CA ILE A 68 -0.56 -18.47 -12.74
C ILE A 68 -0.36 -17.55 -11.53
N VAL A 69 -0.97 -16.38 -11.56
CA VAL A 69 -1.00 -15.44 -10.45
C VAL A 69 -2.32 -15.58 -9.69
N GLU A 70 -2.23 -15.74 -8.38
CA GLU A 70 -3.35 -15.76 -7.44
C GLU A 70 -3.24 -14.56 -6.51
N ALA A 71 -4.18 -13.62 -6.61
CA ALA A 71 -4.18 -12.38 -5.83
C ALA A 71 -5.24 -12.43 -4.72
N TYR A 72 -4.85 -12.00 -3.52
CA TYR A 72 -5.71 -11.95 -2.34
C TYR A 72 -5.60 -10.60 -1.64
N SER A 73 -6.75 -9.97 -1.38
CA SER A 73 -6.80 -8.81 -0.49
C SER A 73 -6.76 -9.29 0.96
N GLN A 74 -5.91 -8.66 1.76
CA GLN A 74 -5.81 -8.88 3.21
C GLN A 74 -6.63 -7.86 4.00
N GLY A 75 -7.43 -7.03 3.32
CA GLY A 75 -8.27 -6.02 3.95
C GLY A 75 -7.62 -4.64 4.00
N SER A 76 -7.08 -4.24 5.14
CA SER A 76 -6.38 -2.96 5.32
C SER A 76 -4.86 -3.11 5.27
N VAL A 77 -4.15 -1.98 5.23
CA VAL A 77 -2.68 -1.95 5.34
C VAL A 77 -2.22 -2.68 6.61
N ASN A 78 -2.80 -2.36 7.76
CA ASN A 78 -2.41 -2.97 9.03
C ASN A 78 -2.70 -4.49 9.07
N GLU A 79 -3.79 -4.95 8.46
CA GLU A 79 -4.12 -6.38 8.37
C GLU A 79 -3.15 -7.11 7.44
N LEU A 80 -2.76 -6.48 6.33
CA LEU A 80 -1.74 -7.03 5.43
C LEU A 80 -0.39 -7.15 6.14
N GLU A 81 0.09 -6.09 6.79
CA GLU A 81 1.33 -6.10 7.57
C GLU A 81 1.32 -7.19 8.63
N ALA A 82 0.24 -7.27 9.43
CA ALA A 82 0.10 -8.30 10.45
C ALA A 82 0.15 -9.72 9.85
N SER A 83 -0.54 -9.94 8.72
CA SER A 83 -0.56 -11.24 8.04
C SER A 83 0.81 -11.64 7.51
N VAL A 84 1.52 -10.71 6.87
CA VAL A 84 2.88 -10.94 6.33
C VAL A 84 3.86 -11.23 7.46
N MET A 85 3.84 -10.43 8.54
CA MET A 85 4.72 -10.64 9.69
C MET A 85 4.44 -11.96 10.41
N GLN A 86 3.16 -12.34 10.60
CA GLN A 86 2.80 -13.63 11.18
C GLN A 86 3.30 -14.81 10.33
N SER A 87 3.20 -14.69 9.01
CA SER A 87 3.73 -15.70 8.07
C SER A 87 5.25 -15.79 8.14
N ALA A 88 5.95 -14.65 8.17
CA ALA A 88 7.40 -14.57 8.27
C ALA A 88 7.94 -15.17 9.59
N GLU A 89 7.21 -14.98 10.68
CA GLU A 89 7.54 -15.52 12.01
C GLU A 89 7.13 -17.01 12.19
N GLY A 90 6.41 -17.59 11.21
CA GLY A 90 5.93 -18.97 11.27
C GLY A 90 4.92 -19.21 12.41
N LYS A 91 4.08 -18.21 12.71
CA LYS A 91 3.08 -18.33 13.78
C LYS A 91 2.09 -19.44 13.50
N VAL A 92 1.63 -20.10 14.55
CA VAL A 92 0.63 -21.17 14.46
C VAL A 92 -0.66 -20.61 13.86
N GLY A 93 -1.12 -21.21 12.77
CA GLY A 93 -2.32 -20.78 12.03
C GLY A 93 -2.08 -19.69 10.99
N ALA A 94 -0.85 -19.15 10.87
CA ALA A 94 -0.51 -18.25 9.79
C ALA A 94 -0.50 -18.96 8.44
N ALA A 95 -0.91 -18.25 7.39
CA ALA A 95 -0.78 -18.73 6.03
C ALA A 95 0.70 -18.82 5.60
N ALA A 96 0.98 -19.54 4.53
CA ALA A 96 2.32 -19.52 3.92
C ALA A 96 2.66 -18.11 3.42
N MET A 97 3.94 -17.75 3.52
CA MET A 97 4.43 -16.45 3.02
C MET A 97 4.09 -16.28 1.53
N PRO A 98 3.49 -15.17 1.09
CA PRO A 98 3.22 -14.93 -0.33
C PRO A 98 4.53 -14.69 -1.10
N ASN A 99 4.48 -14.90 -2.42
CA ASN A 99 5.63 -14.60 -3.28
C ASN A 99 5.81 -13.08 -3.48
N ILE A 100 4.70 -12.34 -3.51
CA ILE A 100 4.66 -10.89 -3.70
C ILE A 100 3.66 -10.31 -2.71
N PHE A 101 3.97 -9.18 -2.12
CA PHE A 101 3.03 -8.46 -1.25
C PHE A 101 3.26 -6.96 -1.33
N SER A 102 2.20 -6.19 -1.12
CA SER A 102 2.30 -4.73 -0.95
C SER A 102 2.87 -4.43 0.43
N ALA A 103 3.82 -3.50 0.51
CA ALA A 103 4.42 -3.08 1.78
C ALA A 103 4.89 -1.63 1.74
N TYR A 104 4.94 -1.01 2.90
CA TYR A 104 5.72 0.20 3.14
C TYR A 104 7.15 -0.17 3.55
N ALA A 105 8.02 0.84 3.59
CA ALA A 105 9.45 0.65 3.83
C ALA A 105 9.78 0.01 5.18
N ASP A 106 9.02 0.30 6.23
CA ASP A 106 9.18 -0.27 7.57
C ASP A 106 8.96 -1.78 7.61
N THR A 107 7.87 -2.26 7.02
CA THR A 107 7.58 -3.70 6.91
C THR A 107 8.61 -4.39 6.02
N ALA A 108 8.94 -3.80 4.87
CA ALA A 108 9.96 -4.35 3.98
C ALA A 108 11.35 -4.41 4.65
N TYR A 109 11.73 -3.38 5.42
CA TYR A 109 12.96 -3.36 6.20
C TYR A 109 13.00 -4.48 7.25
N ALA A 110 11.91 -4.66 8.02
CA ALA A 110 11.83 -5.73 9.01
C ALA A 110 12.01 -7.12 8.39
N LEU A 111 11.39 -7.36 7.23
CA LEU A 111 11.53 -8.62 6.49
C LEU A 111 12.89 -8.79 5.82
N ASP A 112 13.51 -7.70 5.38
CA ASP A 112 14.89 -7.73 4.85
C ASP A 112 15.90 -8.16 5.91
N LYS A 113 15.73 -7.71 7.16
CA LYS A 113 16.54 -8.17 8.29
C LYS A 113 16.39 -9.67 8.59
N LEU A 114 15.28 -10.27 8.19
CA LEU A 114 15.06 -11.73 8.27
C LEU A 114 15.56 -12.47 7.01
N GLY A 115 16.09 -11.76 6.01
CA GLY A 115 16.55 -12.33 4.75
C GLY A 115 15.42 -12.81 3.83
N LEU A 116 14.19 -12.28 4.01
CA LEU A 116 13.01 -12.72 3.28
C LEU A 116 12.64 -11.81 2.10
N VAL A 117 13.41 -10.77 1.84
CA VAL A 117 13.19 -9.84 0.71
C VAL A 117 14.25 -10.03 -0.35
N VAL A 118 13.79 -10.12 -1.60
CA VAL A 118 14.68 -10.30 -2.76
C VAL A 118 15.11 -8.93 -3.30
N ASP A 119 16.39 -8.77 -3.60
CA ASP A 119 16.86 -7.66 -4.40
C ASP A 119 16.51 -7.88 -5.87
N VAL A 120 15.60 -7.06 -6.39
CA VAL A 120 15.12 -7.15 -7.77
C VAL A 120 16.00 -6.37 -8.77
N SER A 121 16.99 -5.59 -8.31
CA SER A 121 17.86 -4.79 -9.18
C SER A 121 18.56 -5.61 -10.27
N ARG A 122 18.94 -6.85 -9.95
CA ARG A 122 19.60 -7.79 -10.86
C ARG A 122 18.70 -8.37 -11.97
N TYR A 123 17.39 -8.18 -11.87
CA TYR A 123 16.42 -8.67 -12.85
C TYR A 123 15.94 -7.57 -13.79
N LEU A 124 16.33 -6.33 -13.55
CA LEU A 124 15.99 -5.17 -14.38
C LEU A 124 17.12 -4.85 -15.34
N THR A 125 16.78 -4.63 -16.60
CA THR A 125 17.68 -4.02 -17.57
C THR A 125 17.91 -2.54 -17.24
N ALA A 126 18.95 -1.94 -17.83
CA ALA A 126 19.23 -0.52 -17.67
C ALA A 126 18.06 0.35 -18.16
N ASP A 127 17.43 -0.02 -19.28
CA ASP A 127 16.31 0.69 -19.85
C ASP A 127 15.04 0.59 -18.98
N GLU A 128 14.75 -0.60 -18.43
CA GLU A 128 13.66 -0.77 -17.49
C GLU A 128 13.88 0.06 -16.22
N ARG A 129 15.08 0.08 -15.68
CA ARG A 129 15.43 0.92 -14.52
C ARG A 129 15.26 2.40 -14.82
N ALA A 130 15.70 2.87 -15.98
CA ALA A 130 15.61 4.27 -16.41
C ALA A 130 14.17 4.74 -16.67
N ALA A 131 13.21 3.82 -16.80
CA ALA A 131 11.79 4.15 -16.94
C ALA A 131 11.13 4.57 -15.61
N TYR A 132 11.80 4.35 -14.47
CA TYR A 132 11.31 4.72 -13.14
C TYR A 132 11.97 5.99 -12.62
N VAL A 133 11.27 6.68 -11.74
CA VAL A 133 11.85 7.82 -10.99
C VAL A 133 12.86 7.25 -9.97
N ASP A 134 14.10 7.70 -10.02
CA ASP A 134 15.19 7.18 -9.18
C ASP A 134 14.86 7.19 -7.69
N ASN A 135 14.29 8.27 -7.17
CA ASN A 135 13.91 8.38 -5.77
C ASN A 135 12.87 7.33 -5.33
N TYR A 136 12.09 6.77 -6.26
CA TYR A 136 11.13 5.71 -5.94
C TYR A 136 11.80 4.34 -5.88
N LEU A 137 12.85 4.12 -6.67
CA LEU A 137 13.63 2.88 -6.65
C LEU A 137 14.53 2.78 -5.40
N THR A 138 14.99 3.92 -4.89
CA THR A 138 15.92 3.97 -3.74
C THR A 138 15.23 3.81 -2.39
N GLU A 139 13.89 3.88 -2.32
CA GLU A 139 13.15 3.72 -1.06
C GLU A 139 13.44 2.40 -0.35
N GLY A 140 13.68 1.32 -1.10
CA GLY A 140 14.02 -0.01 -0.56
C GLY A 140 15.52 -0.28 -0.46
N ASP A 141 16.38 0.70 -0.67
CA ASP A 141 17.83 0.53 -0.56
C ASP A 141 18.33 0.79 0.87
N PHE A 142 17.97 -0.13 1.77
CA PHE A 142 18.25 -0.02 3.20
C PHE A 142 19.74 -0.03 3.58
N GLY A 143 20.61 -0.44 2.69
CA GLY A 143 22.06 -0.50 2.91
C GLY A 143 22.86 0.45 2.04
N GLN A 144 22.20 1.34 1.30
CA GLN A 144 22.84 2.26 0.34
C GLN A 144 23.77 1.54 -0.67
N THR A 145 23.36 0.37 -1.11
CA THR A 145 24.12 -0.53 -1.99
C THR A 145 23.68 -0.47 -3.46
N GLY A 146 22.64 0.31 -3.77
CA GLY A 146 21.96 0.35 -5.07
C GLY A 146 20.98 -0.81 -5.26
N SER A 147 20.63 -1.53 -4.19
CA SER A 147 19.65 -2.61 -4.21
C SER A 147 18.23 -2.05 -4.39
N ILE A 148 17.33 -2.85 -4.98
CA ILE A 148 15.91 -2.53 -5.13
C ILE A 148 15.12 -3.60 -4.39
N LYS A 149 14.82 -3.36 -3.12
CA LYS A 149 14.08 -4.30 -2.26
C LYS A 149 12.59 -4.01 -2.21
N ILE A 150 12.19 -2.80 -2.58
CA ILE A 150 10.81 -2.39 -2.81
C ILE A 150 10.68 -1.97 -4.26
N PHE A 151 9.79 -2.63 -5.01
CA PHE A 151 9.52 -2.26 -6.39
C PHE A 151 8.31 -1.31 -6.45
N PRO A 152 8.47 -0.08 -6.97
CA PRO A 152 7.40 0.92 -6.98
C PRO A 152 6.37 0.57 -8.05
N VAL A 153 5.16 0.19 -7.62
CA VAL A 153 4.01 -0.05 -8.52
C VAL A 153 3.15 1.20 -8.64
N ALA A 154 2.90 1.88 -7.52
CA ALA A 154 2.16 3.13 -7.46
C ALA A 154 2.66 3.95 -6.28
N LYS A 155 2.70 5.26 -6.45
CA LYS A 155 3.06 6.22 -5.39
C LYS A 155 1.96 7.26 -5.29
N SER A 156 1.62 7.63 -4.07
CA SER A 156 0.76 8.75 -3.76
C SER A 156 1.49 9.75 -2.87
N THR A 157 1.06 10.99 -2.92
CA THR A 157 1.51 12.05 -2.02
C THR A 157 0.36 12.51 -1.15
N GLU A 158 0.63 13.29 -0.13
CA GLU A 158 -0.40 13.98 0.62
C GLU A 158 -0.70 15.34 -0.01
N LEU A 159 -1.98 15.66 -0.10
CA LEU A 159 -2.49 16.92 -0.61
C LEU A 159 -3.47 17.53 0.39
N LEU A 160 -3.56 18.85 0.40
CA LEU A 160 -4.66 19.57 1.05
C LEU A 160 -5.86 19.57 0.10
N PHE A 161 -6.95 18.96 0.54
CA PHE A 161 -8.25 18.99 -0.13
C PHE A 161 -9.13 20.03 0.54
N LEU A 162 -9.75 20.88 -0.26
CA LEU A 162 -10.62 21.96 0.17
C LEU A 162 -12.01 21.79 -0.44
N ASN A 163 -13.07 21.87 0.36
CA ASN A 163 -14.44 21.97 -0.14
C ASN A 163 -14.72 23.43 -0.53
N GLU A 164 -14.56 23.72 -1.80
CA GLU A 164 -14.75 25.06 -2.35
C GLU A 164 -16.15 25.62 -2.10
N THR A 165 -17.17 24.78 -2.16
CA THR A 165 -18.58 25.20 -1.94
C THR A 165 -18.79 25.77 -0.54
N ASP A 166 -18.21 25.14 0.47
CA ASP A 166 -18.32 25.59 1.86
C ASP A 166 -17.29 26.66 2.22
N TRP A 167 -16.17 26.72 1.48
CA TRP A 167 -15.12 27.73 1.64
C TRP A 167 -15.56 29.12 1.21
N GLN A 168 -16.23 29.24 0.07
CA GLN A 168 -16.57 30.53 -0.53
C GLN A 168 -17.37 31.47 0.40
N PRO A 169 -18.48 31.03 1.06
CA PRO A 169 -19.21 31.91 1.97
C PRO A 169 -18.37 32.41 3.16
N PHE A 170 -17.47 31.57 3.65
CA PHE A 170 -16.55 31.96 4.73
C PHE A 170 -15.50 32.97 4.25
N ALA A 171 -14.88 32.71 3.11
CA ALA A 171 -13.87 33.57 2.50
C ALA A 171 -14.45 34.97 2.19
N GLU A 172 -15.64 35.02 1.58
CA GLU A 172 -16.35 36.29 1.29
C GLU A 172 -16.71 37.08 2.55
N ALA A 173 -17.20 36.39 3.59
CA ALA A 173 -17.61 37.03 4.84
C ALA A 173 -16.45 37.55 5.67
N THR A 174 -15.28 36.92 5.62
CA THR A 174 -14.13 37.21 6.47
C THR A 174 -12.94 37.85 5.75
N GLY A 175 -12.93 37.83 4.42
CA GLY A 175 -11.79 38.25 3.60
C GLY A 175 -10.60 37.28 3.61
N THR A 176 -10.80 36.05 4.12
CA THR A 176 -9.76 35.02 4.22
C THR A 176 -9.34 34.52 2.85
N GLN A 177 -8.04 34.31 2.66
CA GLN A 177 -7.46 33.80 1.42
C GLN A 177 -6.96 32.37 1.62
N GLU A 178 -7.07 31.49 0.62
CA GLU A 178 -6.50 30.13 0.65
C GLU A 178 -4.98 30.13 0.92
N SER A 179 -4.28 31.13 0.41
CA SER A 179 -2.84 31.30 0.60
C SER A 179 -2.43 31.47 2.07
N GLU A 180 -3.35 31.87 2.95
CA GLU A 180 -3.08 31.93 4.39
C GLU A 180 -2.87 30.53 4.99
N MET A 181 -3.38 29.47 4.36
CA MET A 181 -3.24 28.07 4.82
C MET A 181 -1.96 27.37 4.34
N LEU A 182 -1.03 28.09 3.68
CA LEU A 182 0.22 27.52 3.19
C LEU A 182 1.26 27.23 4.29
N THR A 183 1.03 27.73 5.49
CA THR A 183 1.87 27.45 6.67
C THR A 183 1.01 26.91 7.81
N ILE A 184 1.65 26.21 8.76
CA ILE A 184 0.91 25.65 9.91
C ILE A 184 0.33 26.78 10.77
N GLU A 185 1.07 27.85 10.98
CA GLU A 185 0.63 29.02 11.74
C GLU A 185 -0.55 29.72 11.07
N GLY A 186 -0.53 29.83 9.75
CA GLY A 186 -1.63 30.39 8.97
C GLY A 186 -2.86 29.49 8.99
N LEU A 187 -2.69 28.18 8.82
CA LEU A 187 -3.77 27.19 8.94
C LEU A 187 -4.45 27.29 10.32
N LEU A 188 -3.69 27.40 11.39
CA LEU A 188 -4.22 27.58 12.75
C LEU A 188 -5.05 28.85 12.90
N ALA A 189 -4.56 29.98 12.38
CA ALA A 189 -5.29 31.26 12.43
C ALA A 189 -6.59 31.21 11.61
N VAL A 190 -6.56 30.57 10.44
CA VAL A 190 -7.75 30.36 9.61
C VAL A 190 -8.75 29.43 10.30
N ALA A 191 -8.27 28.36 10.95
CA ALA A 191 -9.12 27.40 11.65
C ALA A 191 -9.86 28.04 12.84
N GLU A 192 -9.18 28.87 13.62
CA GLU A 192 -9.80 29.64 14.70
C GLU A 192 -10.83 30.63 14.16
N ARG A 193 -10.52 31.33 13.07
CA ARG A 193 -11.43 32.27 12.41
C ARG A 193 -12.69 31.55 11.87
N TYR A 194 -12.51 30.38 11.26
CA TYR A 194 -13.61 29.58 10.75
C TYR A 194 -14.54 29.08 11.87
N TYR A 195 -13.95 28.56 12.95
CA TYR A 195 -14.68 28.13 14.13
C TYR A 195 -15.54 29.27 14.70
N ASN A 196 -14.93 30.43 14.96
CA ASN A 196 -15.63 31.60 15.49
C ASN A 196 -16.71 32.13 14.53
N TRP A 197 -16.47 32.08 13.22
CA TRP A 197 -17.43 32.50 12.21
C TRP A 197 -18.64 31.58 12.16
N THR A 198 -18.45 30.28 12.27
CA THR A 198 -19.56 29.30 12.29
C THR A 198 -20.31 29.33 13.62
N ASP A 199 -19.61 29.46 14.75
CA ASP A 199 -20.22 29.60 16.09
C ASP A 199 -21.16 30.82 16.17
N ALA A 200 -20.76 31.94 15.60
CA ALA A 200 -21.57 33.14 15.55
C ALA A 200 -22.88 33.02 14.72
N GLN A 201 -23.05 31.95 13.95
CA GLN A 201 -24.25 31.69 13.14
C GLN A 201 -25.32 30.91 13.89
N THR A 202 -25.04 30.42 15.09
CA THR A 202 -25.98 29.65 15.93
C THR A 202 -26.22 30.41 17.24
N ALA A 203 -27.26 29.99 17.97
CA ALA A 203 -27.57 30.54 19.30
C ALA A 203 -26.84 29.74 20.41
N THR A 204 -26.27 28.60 20.09
CA THR A 204 -25.54 27.73 21.03
C THR A 204 -24.10 28.21 21.09
N PRO A 205 -23.57 28.57 22.24
CA PRO A 205 -22.18 28.98 22.35
C PRO A 205 -21.24 27.77 22.24
N ASP A 206 -20.06 27.99 21.70
CA ASP A 206 -18.97 27.01 21.58
C ASP A 206 -19.35 25.77 20.71
N ASP A 207 -20.23 25.95 19.69
CA ASP A 207 -20.62 24.92 18.74
C ASP A 207 -20.08 25.16 17.31
N GLY A 208 -19.03 25.95 17.20
CA GLY A 208 -18.35 26.21 15.94
C GLY A 208 -17.85 24.94 15.25
N LYS A 209 -17.76 24.99 13.92
CA LYS A 209 -17.33 23.84 13.11
C LYS A 209 -15.80 23.80 13.00
N ALA A 210 -15.29 22.57 12.93
CA ALA A 210 -13.87 22.34 12.65
C ALA A 210 -13.54 22.66 11.18
N LEU A 211 -12.41 23.36 10.96
CA LEU A 211 -11.91 23.63 9.63
C LEU A 211 -11.22 22.42 9.05
N PHE A 212 -10.33 21.77 9.82
CA PHE A 212 -9.27 20.92 9.30
C PHE A 212 -9.19 19.56 10.00
N GLY A 213 -8.74 18.56 9.25
CA GLY A 213 -8.36 17.25 9.76
C GLY A 213 -7.23 16.64 8.95
N ARG A 214 -6.62 15.57 9.47
CA ARG A 214 -5.54 14.87 8.80
C ARG A 214 -5.66 13.36 9.00
N ASP A 215 -5.40 12.58 7.95
CA ASP A 215 -5.48 11.12 8.01
C ASP A 215 -4.24 10.50 8.65
N ALA A 216 -3.04 10.82 8.15
CA ALA A 216 -1.81 10.14 8.54
C ALA A 216 -0.99 10.98 9.54
N MET A 217 -1.23 10.77 10.84
CA MET A 217 -0.47 11.46 11.90
C MET A 217 1.01 11.07 11.95
N ALA A 218 1.36 9.84 11.56
CA ALA A 218 2.76 9.43 11.45
C ALA A 218 3.50 10.29 10.41
N ASN A 219 2.92 10.48 9.22
CA ASN A 219 3.49 11.34 8.19
C ASN A 219 3.61 12.80 8.66
N TYR A 220 2.62 13.31 9.38
CA TYR A 220 2.68 14.66 9.94
C TYR A 220 3.90 14.85 10.85
N LEU A 221 4.17 13.88 11.72
CA LEU A 221 5.31 13.94 12.64
C LEU A 221 6.65 13.77 11.90
N LEU A 222 6.72 12.81 10.97
CA LEU A 222 7.95 12.51 10.22
C LEU A 222 8.35 13.67 9.31
N ILE A 223 7.40 14.15 8.49
CA ILE A 223 7.63 15.24 7.53
C ILE A 223 7.88 16.56 8.29
N GLY A 224 7.02 16.87 9.27
CA GLY A 224 7.16 18.10 10.05
C GLY A 224 8.45 18.14 10.87
N ALA A 225 8.91 17.02 11.41
CA ALA A 225 10.21 16.96 12.08
C ALA A 225 11.36 17.21 11.10
N GLN A 226 11.30 16.61 9.90
CA GLN A 226 12.31 16.81 8.86
C GLN A 226 12.35 18.27 8.38
N GLU A 227 11.21 18.90 8.17
CA GLU A 227 11.11 20.34 7.82
C GLU A 227 11.70 21.25 8.91
N LEU A 228 11.62 20.82 10.18
CA LEU A 228 12.23 21.49 11.32
C LEU A 228 13.69 21.09 11.58
N GLY A 229 14.29 20.28 10.72
CA GLY A 229 15.70 19.88 10.78
C GLY A 229 16.00 18.62 11.61
N CYS A 230 14.98 17.80 11.94
CA CYS A 230 15.16 16.53 12.65
C CYS A 230 14.70 15.36 11.79
N THR A 231 15.62 14.53 11.33
CA THR A 231 15.29 13.22 10.71
C THR A 231 15.11 12.21 11.82
N ILE A 232 13.84 11.81 12.09
CA ILE A 232 13.51 10.92 13.23
C ILE A 232 14.14 9.55 13.06
N PHE A 233 14.11 8.97 11.86
CA PHE A 233 14.68 7.67 11.55
C PHE A 233 15.80 7.82 10.54
N GLU A 234 16.97 7.30 10.86
CA GLU A 234 18.13 7.27 9.98
C GLU A 234 18.64 5.83 9.86
N VAL A 235 18.85 5.37 8.63
CA VAL A 235 19.42 4.06 8.33
C VAL A 235 20.82 4.28 7.77
N ASP A 236 21.84 3.73 8.44
CA ASP A 236 23.24 3.84 7.99
C ASP A 236 23.58 2.87 6.84
N GLY A 237 24.81 2.98 6.30
CA GLY A 237 25.28 2.12 5.21
C GLY A 237 25.34 0.62 5.54
N ASP A 238 25.33 0.26 6.82
CA ASP A 238 25.26 -1.13 7.30
C ASP A 238 23.80 -1.58 7.51
N GLY A 239 22.84 -0.72 7.19
CA GLY A 239 21.40 -0.96 7.37
C GLY A 239 20.99 -0.95 8.84
N ARG A 240 21.73 -0.26 9.72
CA ARG A 240 21.35 -0.11 11.14
C ARG A 240 20.48 1.13 11.29
N LEU A 241 19.34 0.95 11.94
CA LEU A 241 18.40 2.03 12.25
C LEU A 241 18.86 2.78 13.51
N THR A 242 18.90 4.11 13.41
CA THR A 242 19.07 5.03 14.54
C THR A 242 17.82 5.89 14.68
N LEU A 243 17.35 6.07 15.91
CA LEU A 243 16.23 6.93 16.25
C LEU A 243 16.77 8.26 16.83
N HIS A 244 16.43 9.35 16.16
CA HIS A 244 16.70 10.71 16.64
C HIS A 244 15.40 11.33 17.13
N PHE A 245 15.38 11.71 18.40
CA PHE A 245 14.19 12.27 19.02
C PHE A 245 14.52 13.66 19.61
N ASP A 246 14.20 14.71 18.84
CA ASP A 246 14.27 16.08 19.33
C ASP A 246 12.96 16.43 20.05
N ARG A 247 13.05 16.57 21.37
CA ARG A 247 11.88 16.78 22.22
C ARG A 247 11.15 18.09 21.92
N ASP A 248 11.89 19.15 21.60
CA ASP A 248 11.31 20.48 21.40
C ASP A 248 10.60 20.54 20.03
N ILE A 249 11.18 19.92 19.01
CA ILE A 249 10.55 19.77 17.69
C ILE A 249 9.27 18.92 17.79
N ILE A 250 9.33 17.75 18.41
CA ILE A 250 8.16 16.88 18.57
C ILE A 250 7.07 17.57 19.39
N ARG A 251 7.45 18.31 20.43
CA ARG A 251 6.49 19.08 21.22
C ARG A 251 5.84 20.18 20.39
N LYS A 252 6.62 20.94 19.60
CA LYS A 252 6.06 21.96 18.70
C LYS A 252 5.03 21.36 17.75
N LEU A 253 5.33 20.23 17.12
CA LEU A 253 4.41 19.54 16.21
C LEU A 253 3.16 19.03 16.95
N TRP A 254 3.34 18.45 18.12
CA TRP A 254 2.23 18.01 18.95
C TRP A 254 1.30 19.15 19.33
N ASP A 255 1.84 20.24 19.86
CA ASP A 255 1.06 21.39 20.28
C ASP A 255 0.34 22.05 19.10
N SER A 256 0.95 22.08 17.91
CA SER A 256 0.36 22.63 16.68
C SER A 256 -0.81 21.81 16.13
N TYR A 257 -0.98 20.55 16.55
CA TYR A 257 -2.11 19.71 16.16
C TYR A 257 -3.08 19.47 17.33
N TYR A 258 -2.56 19.09 18.48
CA TYR A 258 -3.35 18.72 19.65
C TYR A 258 -4.14 19.91 20.22
N VAL A 259 -3.51 21.08 20.35
CA VAL A 259 -4.19 22.26 20.91
C VAL A 259 -5.38 22.70 20.05
N PRO A 260 -5.27 22.88 18.74
CA PRO A 260 -6.43 23.21 17.91
C PRO A 260 -7.47 22.07 17.88
N PHE A 261 -7.06 20.80 18.03
CA PHE A 261 -7.99 19.68 18.09
C PHE A 261 -8.88 19.75 19.34
N ILE A 262 -8.31 19.98 20.53
CA ILE A 262 -9.10 20.11 21.77
C ILE A 262 -9.93 21.39 21.84
N LYS A 263 -9.60 22.41 21.03
CA LYS A 263 -10.39 23.63 20.88
C LYS A 263 -11.54 23.48 19.88
N GLY A 264 -11.66 22.33 19.19
CA GLY A 264 -12.65 22.10 18.17
C GLY A 264 -12.33 22.71 16.79
N TYR A 265 -11.15 23.30 16.60
CA TYR A 265 -10.71 23.87 15.32
C TYR A 265 -10.33 22.79 14.31
N PHE A 266 -9.84 21.67 14.82
CA PHE A 266 -9.52 20.45 14.06
C PHE A 266 -10.42 19.31 14.53
N SER A 267 -10.69 18.35 13.64
CA SER A 267 -11.54 17.19 13.96
C SER A 267 -11.13 15.94 13.21
N ALA A 268 -11.58 14.80 13.74
CA ALA A 268 -11.44 13.47 13.16
C ALA A 268 -12.66 12.63 13.60
N ALA A 269 -13.80 12.80 12.95
CA ALA A 269 -15.06 12.16 13.34
C ALA A 269 -15.22 10.76 12.74
N GLY A 270 -15.00 10.60 11.44
CA GLY A 270 -15.11 9.32 10.73
C GLY A 270 -13.81 8.53 10.68
N ARG A 271 -13.83 7.43 9.93
CA ARG A 271 -12.63 6.61 9.69
C ARG A 271 -11.61 7.36 8.83
N PHE A 272 -12.08 8.05 7.79
CA PHE A 272 -11.26 8.84 6.87
C PHE A 272 -11.72 10.29 6.83
N ARG A 273 -10.79 11.23 6.67
CA ARG A 273 -11.09 12.66 6.54
C ARG A 273 -11.88 12.97 5.26
N SER A 274 -11.68 12.16 4.21
CA SER A 274 -12.51 12.21 3.00
C SER A 274 -14.00 11.95 3.26
N ASP A 275 -14.35 11.20 4.29
CA ASP A 275 -15.75 11.01 4.70
C ASP A 275 -16.26 12.22 5.49
N ASP A 276 -15.41 12.80 6.33
CA ASP A 276 -15.77 13.97 7.14
C ASP A 276 -16.05 15.20 6.29
N ILE A 277 -15.28 15.43 5.21
CA ILE A 277 -15.53 16.56 4.29
C ILE A 277 -16.84 16.36 3.51
N LYS A 278 -17.17 15.13 3.10
CA LYS A 278 -18.44 14.82 2.39
C LYS A 278 -19.67 15.04 3.29
N THR A 279 -19.52 14.87 4.58
CA THR A 279 -20.60 15.05 5.56
C THR A 279 -20.66 16.46 6.16
N GLY A 280 -19.75 17.36 5.74
CA GLY A 280 -19.68 18.73 6.24
C GLY A 280 -19.12 18.87 7.66
N ASN A 281 -18.47 17.82 8.18
CA ASN A 281 -17.78 17.83 9.48
C ASN A 281 -16.42 18.52 9.42
N LEU A 282 -15.85 18.68 8.22
CA LEU A 282 -14.62 19.40 7.95
C LEU A 282 -14.77 20.25 6.69
N LEU A 283 -14.07 21.36 6.64
CA LEU A 283 -13.97 22.22 5.47
C LEU A 283 -12.81 21.79 4.56
N CYS A 284 -11.70 21.38 5.16
CA CYS A 284 -10.52 20.89 4.43
C CYS A 284 -9.82 19.76 5.21
N TYR A 285 -9.00 19.01 4.50
CA TYR A 285 -8.18 17.96 5.12
C TYR A 285 -6.91 17.69 4.33
N VAL A 286 -5.89 17.16 5.01
CA VAL A 286 -4.73 16.55 4.36
C VAL A 286 -4.89 15.04 4.34
N GLY A 287 -4.78 14.48 3.16
CA GLY A 287 -4.85 13.04 2.92
C GLY A 287 -4.16 12.63 1.63
N SER A 288 -4.14 11.33 1.37
CA SER A 288 -3.53 10.77 0.17
C SER A 288 -4.16 11.32 -1.11
N SER A 289 -3.34 11.58 -2.13
CA SER A 289 -3.82 11.96 -3.47
C SER A 289 -4.79 10.94 -4.07
N SER A 290 -4.77 9.68 -3.62
CA SER A 290 -5.76 8.67 -4.00
C SER A 290 -7.19 9.02 -3.54
N SER A 291 -7.34 9.85 -2.50
CA SER A 291 -8.64 10.30 -2.00
C SER A 291 -9.41 11.17 -3.01
N GLY A 292 -8.75 11.77 -3.99
CA GLY A 292 -9.38 12.56 -5.05
C GLY A 292 -10.18 11.75 -6.07
N THR A 293 -10.14 10.42 -5.97
CA THR A 293 -10.87 9.50 -6.86
C THR A 293 -12.14 8.92 -6.24
N PHE A 294 -12.47 9.26 -5.01
CA PHE A 294 -13.62 8.72 -4.26
C PHE A 294 -14.71 9.74 -3.98
#